data_0e0d9337ea1b8edcc1ae469002316195
#
_entry.id   0e0d9337ea1b8edcc1ae469002316195
#
_cell.length_a   1.000
_cell.length_b   1.000
_cell.length_c   1.000
_cell.angle_alpha   90.00
_cell.angle_beta   90.00
_cell.angle_gamma   90.00
#
_symmetry.space_group_name_H-M   'P 1'
#
loop_
_entity.id
_entity.type
_entity.pdbx_description
1 polymer ?
#
loop_
_entity_poly.entity_id
_entity_poly.type
_entity_poly.pdbx_seq_one_letter_code
_entity_poly.pdbx_strand_id
1 'polypeptide(L)'
;LNSINTIATKGVLIKPNIVGSILTDGLIIGEVKRFHPRPIRRVMSPETASKLTKILVQVTEQGSGKNAQVDGYQVAGKTGTSQKAIAGQGYVEGKVVVSFAGFLPADAPLISIIVVIDEPFGAPLSTEVAAPMFQEIAGQAISYMSQKYNLTKEFELAVHR
;
A
#
# COMPACT_ATOMS: atom_id res chain seq x y z
N LEU A 1 2.68 0.68 -7.09
CA LEU A 1 2.02 -0.11 -6.05
C LEU A 1 2.37 -1.60 -6.14
N ASN A 2 2.35 -2.22 -7.35
CA ASN A 2 2.55 -3.66 -7.50
C ASN A 2 3.90 -4.17 -6.97
N SER A 3 4.96 -3.36 -7.05
CA SER A 3 6.29 -3.70 -6.47
C SER A 3 6.23 -3.79 -4.94
N ILE A 4 5.56 -2.86 -4.29
CA ILE A 4 5.34 -2.86 -2.83
C ILE A 4 4.47 -4.06 -2.44
N ASN A 5 3.39 -4.32 -3.19
CA ASN A 5 2.54 -5.49 -2.97
C ASN A 5 3.32 -6.82 -3.11
N THR A 6 4.33 -6.87 -3.99
CA THR A 6 5.16 -8.07 -4.13
C THR A 6 5.99 -8.36 -2.87
N ILE A 7 6.42 -7.32 -2.14
CA ILE A 7 7.08 -7.49 -0.83
C ILE A 7 6.07 -8.04 0.18
N ALA A 8 4.88 -7.42 0.26
CA ALA A 8 3.78 -7.85 1.12
C ALA A 8 3.36 -9.31 0.89
N THR A 9 3.39 -9.77 -0.37
CA THR A 9 3.06 -11.16 -0.75
C THR A 9 4.25 -12.13 -0.69
N LYS A 10 5.25 -11.83 0.14
CA LYS A 10 6.45 -12.66 0.36
C LYS A 10 7.19 -13.01 -0.95
N GLY A 11 7.29 -12.03 -1.84
CA GLY A 11 8.06 -12.12 -3.08
C GLY A 11 7.31 -12.66 -4.29
N VAL A 12 6.01 -12.84 -4.22
CA VAL A 12 5.18 -13.28 -5.34
C VAL A 12 4.54 -12.09 -6.05
N LEU A 13 4.84 -11.94 -7.33
CA LEU A 13 4.19 -10.94 -8.17
C LEU A 13 2.78 -11.40 -8.52
N ILE A 14 1.78 -10.60 -8.16
CA ILE A 14 0.37 -10.85 -8.43
C ILE A 14 -0.07 -10.00 -9.63
N LYS A 15 -0.85 -10.60 -10.55
CA LYS A 15 -1.45 -9.84 -11.65
C LYS A 15 -2.49 -8.87 -11.09
N PRO A 16 -2.37 -7.55 -11.32
CA PRO A 16 -3.38 -6.60 -10.93
C PRO A 16 -4.74 -6.96 -11.56
N ASN A 17 -5.79 -6.87 -10.77
CA ASN A 17 -7.15 -7.13 -11.21
C ASN A 17 -8.08 -6.05 -10.64
N ILE A 18 -8.80 -5.35 -11.52
CA ILE A 18 -9.72 -4.28 -11.15
C ILE A 18 -11.16 -4.80 -11.06
N VAL A 19 -11.46 -5.88 -11.81
CA VAL A 19 -12.81 -6.47 -11.86
C VAL A 19 -12.86 -7.65 -10.90
N GLY A 20 -13.72 -7.55 -9.87
CA GLY A 20 -13.96 -8.64 -8.91
C GLY A 20 -14.86 -9.72 -9.48
N SER A 21 -16.00 -9.33 -10.05
CA SER A 21 -16.97 -10.24 -10.65
C SER A 21 -17.79 -9.56 -11.74
N ILE A 22 -18.41 -10.38 -12.57
CA ILE A 22 -19.45 -9.98 -13.53
C ILE A 22 -20.74 -10.62 -13.05
N LEU A 23 -21.79 -9.80 -12.90
CA LEU A 23 -23.12 -10.23 -12.47
C LEU A 23 -24.10 -10.13 -13.66
N THR A 24 -25.12 -10.98 -13.69
CA THR A 24 -26.24 -10.80 -14.62
C THR A 24 -27.23 -9.81 -14.00
N ASP A 25 -27.78 -8.96 -14.84
CA ASP A 25 -28.94 -8.11 -14.53
C ASP A 25 -30.21 -8.80 -15.09
N GLY A 26 -31.00 -9.41 -14.23
CA GLY A 26 -32.21 -10.15 -14.61
C GLY A 26 -33.04 -10.61 -13.41
N LEU A 27 -34.14 -11.33 -13.66
CA LEU A 27 -35.06 -11.87 -12.63
C LEU A 27 -34.36 -12.73 -11.56
N ILE A 28 -33.19 -13.28 -11.89
CA ILE A 28 -32.30 -13.98 -10.96
C ILE A 28 -30.93 -13.31 -11.03
N ILE A 29 -30.58 -12.57 -9.98
CA ILE A 29 -29.24 -12.00 -9.83
C ILE A 29 -28.27 -13.16 -9.57
N GLY A 30 -27.44 -13.48 -10.54
CA GLY A 30 -26.42 -14.54 -10.45
C GLY A 30 -25.03 -14.03 -10.79
N GLU A 31 -24.00 -14.62 -10.15
CA GLU A 31 -22.61 -14.35 -10.51
C GLU A 31 -22.26 -15.18 -11.76
N VAL A 32 -21.96 -14.49 -12.89
CA VAL A 32 -21.56 -15.15 -14.14
C VAL A 32 -20.09 -15.52 -14.10
N LYS A 33 -19.24 -14.64 -13.53
CA LYS A 33 -17.81 -14.86 -13.51
C LYS A 33 -17.17 -14.11 -12.34
N ARG A 34 -16.39 -14.82 -11.55
CA ARG A 34 -15.53 -14.27 -10.50
C ARG A 34 -14.07 -14.29 -10.94
N PHE A 35 -13.36 -13.20 -10.65
CA PHE A 35 -11.94 -13.09 -10.91
C PHE A 35 -11.18 -13.22 -9.58
N HIS A 36 -10.23 -14.14 -9.55
CA HIS A 36 -9.38 -14.34 -8.39
C HIS A 36 -7.98 -13.77 -8.62
N PRO A 37 -7.27 -13.38 -7.55
CA PRO A 37 -5.86 -13.00 -7.65
C PRO A 37 -5.06 -14.10 -8.36
N ARG A 38 -4.25 -13.72 -9.35
CA ARG A 38 -3.44 -14.67 -10.15
C ARG A 38 -1.97 -14.40 -9.92
N PRO A 39 -1.23 -15.33 -9.26
CA PRO A 39 0.22 -15.22 -9.17
C PRO A 39 0.83 -15.35 -10.58
N ILE A 40 1.77 -14.45 -10.90
CA ILE A 40 2.52 -14.48 -12.15
C ILE A 40 3.79 -15.30 -11.96
N ARG A 41 4.63 -14.91 -10.99
CA ARG A 41 5.88 -15.59 -10.67
C ARG A 41 6.43 -15.11 -9.32
N ARG A 42 7.32 -15.89 -8.74
CA ARG A 42 8.18 -15.43 -7.65
C ARG A 42 9.31 -14.59 -8.22
N VAL A 43 9.50 -13.38 -7.66
CA VAL A 43 10.56 -12.44 -8.10
C VAL A 43 11.65 -12.27 -7.04
N MET A 44 11.38 -12.65 -5.79
CA MET A 44 12.37 -12.71 -4.71
C MET A 44 12.01 -13.82 -3.72
N SER A 45 12.98 -14.25 -2.91
CA SER A 45 12.73 -15.26 -1.87
C SER A 45 11.87 -14.68 -0.73
N PRO A 46 11.14 -15.52 0.03
CA PRO A 46 10.41 -15.07 1.22
C PRO A 46 11.32 -14.41 2.25
N GLU A 47 12.55 -14.90 2.41
CA GLU A 47 13.54 -14.34 3.34
C GLU A 47 13.97 -12.93 2.91
N THR A 48 14.16 -12.69 1.60
CA THR A 48 14.46 -11.37 1.07
C THR A 48 13.30 -10.41 1.26
N ALA A 49 12.08 -10.86 0.98
CA ALA A 49 10.87 -10.07 1.21
C ALA A 49 10.70 -9.71 2.69
N SER A 50 10.95 -10.66 3.61
CA SER A 50 10.92 -10.41 5.05
C SER A 50 11.97 -9.40 5.52
N LYS A 51 13.19 -9.46 4.98
CA LYS A 51 14.24 -8.46 5.27
C LYS A 51 13.83 -7.07 4.78
N LEU A 52 13.28 -6.97 3.57
CA LEU A 52 12.76 -5.71 3.03
C LEU A 52 11.61 -5.16 3.88
N THR A 53 10.68 -6.00 4.31
CA THR A 53 9.58 -5.60 5.21
C THR A 53 10.13 -4.96 6.47
N LYS A 54 11.11 -5.57 7.13
CA LYS A 54 11.74 -5.01 8.35
C LYS A 54 12.40 -3.65 8.08
N ILE A 55 13.10 -3.49 6.95
CA ILE A 55 13.69 -2.20 6.57
C ILE A 55 12.58 -1.14 6.33
N LEU A 56 11.49 -1.51 5.65
CA LEU A 56 10.37 -0.60 5.39
C LEU A 56 9.63 -0.21 6.67
N VAL A 57 9.56 -1.10 7.66
CA VAL A 57 9.05 -0.79 9.01
C VAL A 57 9.95 0.22 9.71
N GLN A 58 11.27 0.04 9.66
CA GLN A 58 12.20 1.02 10.25
C GLN A 58 12.07 2.42 9.62
N VAL A 59 11.75 2.51 8.32
CA VAL A 59 11.48 3.80 7.66
C VAL A 59 10.28 4.52 8.28
N THR A 60 9.24 3.79 8.67
CA THR A 60 8.05 4.38 9.30
C THR A 60 8.22 4.60 10.79
N GLU A 61 9.01 3.79 11.48
CA GLU A 61 9.24 3.94 12.92
C GLU A 61 10.29 5.01 13.24
N GLN A 62 11.37 5.07 12.47
CA GLN A 62 12.55 5.88 12.80
C GLN A 62 13.00 6.82 11.68
N GLY A 63 12.49 6.65 10.47
CA GLY A 63 12.93 7.36 9.27
C GLY A 63 11.95 8.40 8.75
N SER A 64 12.05 8.66 7.45
CA SER A 64 11.23 9.66 6.72
C SER A 64 9.74 9.31 6.62
N GLY A 65 9.34 8.12 7.02
CA GLY A 65 7.95 7.65 6.99
C GLY A 65 7.19 7.79 8.31
N LYS A 66 7.72 8.46 9.33
CA LYS A 66 7.09 8.55 10.67
C LYS A 66 5.64 9.01 10.64
N ASN A 67 5.32 9.96 9.78
CA ASN A 67 3.97 10.51 9.65
C ASN A 67 2.98 9.56 8.93
N ALA A 68 3.42 8.36 8.54
CA ALA A 68 2.56 7.32 7.95
C ALA A 68 2.15 6.24 8.96
N GLN A 69 2.52 6.37 10.24
CA GLN A 69 2.17 5.41 11.28
C GLN A 69 0.66 5.38 11.52
N VAL A 70 0.11 4.18 11.68
CA VAL A 70 -1.30 3.93 11.99
C VAL A 70 -1.38 3.26 13.35
N ASP A 71 -2.15 3.85 14.27
CA ASP A 71 -2.26 3.36 15.63
C ASP A 71 -2.74 1.88 15.66
N GLY A 72 -2.03 1.07 16.43
CA GLY A 72 -2.32 -0.35 16.58
C GLY A 72 -1.80 -1.25 15.44
N TYR A 73 -1.15 -0.69 14.41
CA TYR A 73 -0.65 -1.47 13.28
C TYR A 73 0.77 -1.08 12.87
N GLN A 74 1.61 -2.06 12.65
CA GLN A 74 2.93 -1.85 12.05
C GLN A 74 2.78 -1.56 10.55
N VAL A 75 3.32 -0.43 10.11
CA VAL A 75 3.31 -0.03 8.69
C VAL A 75 4.67 -0.29 8.08
N ALA A 76 4.72 -0.95 6.93
CA ALA A 76 5.90 -1.06 6.09
C ALA A 76 5.75 -0.13 4.88
N GLY A 77 6.60 0.88 4.75
CA GLY A 77 6.43 1.86 3.67
C GLY A 77 7.66 2.70 3.37
N LYS A 78 7.57 3.47 2.27
CA LYS A 78 8.63 4.35 1.78
C LYS A 78 8.09 5.61 1.15
N THR A 79 8.69 6.73 1.51
CA THR A 79 8.52 8.03 0.85
C THR A 79 9.19 8.06 -0.52
N GLY A 80 8.65 8.81 -1.44
CA GLY A 80 9.26 9.10 -2.73
C GLY A 80 9.08 10.58 -3.10
N THR A 81 10.15 11.23 -3.55
CA THR A 81 10.10 12.59 -4.09
C THR A 81 10.83 12.58 -5.42
N SER A 82 10.17 12.99 -6.48
CA SER A 82 10.73 13.09 -7.83
C SER A 82 10.58 14.50 -8.37
N GLN A 83 11.66 15.08 -8.85
CA GLN A 83 11.59 16.34 -9.59
C GLN A 83 10.95 16.12 -10.95
N LYS A 84 10.18 17.10 -11.42
CA LYS A 84 9.56 17.07 -12.75
C LYS A 84 10.50 17.67 -13.78
N ALA A 85 10.67 16.94 -14.88
CA ALA A 85 11.35 17.46 -16.04
C ALA A 85 10.33 18.12 -16.98
N ILE A 86 10.63 19.35 -17.43
CA ILE A 86 9.84 20.05 -18.44
C ILE A 86 10.61 20.04 -19.76
N ALA A 87 9.92 19.75 -20.85
CA ALA A 87 10.53 19.73 -22.17
C ALA A 87 11.23 21.06 -22.47
N GLY A 88 12.50 21.00 -22.86
CA GLY A 88 13.33 22.16 -23.14
C GLY A 88 13.89 22.92 -21.93
N GLN A 89 13.49 22.59 -20.70
CA GLN A 89 13.98 23.26 -19.48
C GLN A 89 14.72 22.32 -18.53
N GLY A 90 14.58 20.99 -18.71
CA GLY A 90 15.14 19.99 -17.77
C GLY A 90 14.36 19.93 -16.47
N TYR A 91 15.03 19.60 -15.36
CA TYR A 91 14.44 19.58 -14.02
C TYR A 91 14.21 20.99 -13.51
N VAL A 92 12.98 21.27 -13.09
CA VAL A 92 12.58 22.60 -12.61
C VAL A 92 12.49 22.57 -11.08
N GLU A 93 13.17 23.51 -10.44
CA GLU A 93 13.15 23.64 -8.99
C GLU A 93 11.74 23.93 -8.48
N GLY A 94 11.36 23.29 -7.36
CA GLY A 94 10.03 23.43 -6.76
C GLY A 94 8.93 22.62 -7.44
N LYS A 95 9.17 22.07 -8.64
CA LYS A 95 8.20 21.18 -9.31
C LYS A 95 8.51 19.71 -8.98
N VAL A 96 7.74 19.15 -8.06
CA VAL A 96 7.94 17.80 -7.55
C VAL A 96 6.66 16.98 -7.60
N VAL A 97 6.84 15.68 -7.73
CA VAL A 97 5.81 14.67 -7.41
C VAL A 97 6.25 14.01 -6.12
N VAL A 98 5.43 14.09 -5.09
CA VAL A 98 5.67 13.44 -3.81
C VAL A 98 4.78 12.22 -3.67
N SER A 99 5.30 11.18 -3.03
CA SER A 99 4.54 9.95 -2.86
C SER A 99 4.89 9.23 -1.56
N PHE A 100 3.97 8.41 -1.10
CA PHE A 100 4.22 7.39 -0.09
C PHE A 100 3.56 6.09 -0.55
N ALA A 101 4.31 4.99 -0.50
CA ALA A 101 3.80 3.67 -0.81
C ALA A 101 4.11 2.71 0.32
N GLY A 102 3.11 1.94 0.76
CA GLY A 102 3.26 1.03 1.88
C GLY A 102 2.15 -0.01 1.95
N PHE A 103 2.27 -0.88 2.94
CA PHE A 103 1.26 -1.88 3.29
C PHE A 103 1.18 -2.05 4.81
N LEU A 104 0.03 -2.52 5.26
CA LEU A 104 -0.22 -2.79 6.67
C LEU A 104 -1.27 -3.91 6.83
N PRO A 105 -1.26 -4.65 7.97
CA PRO A 105 -0.16 -4.75 8.92
C PRO A 105 1.11 -5.32 8.27
N ALA A 106 2.30 -4.99 8.78
CA ALA A 106 3.55 -5.41 8.15
C ALA A 106 3.82 -6.91 8.26
N ASP A 107 3.35 -7.55 9.33
CA ASP A 107 3.48 -8.98 9.62
C ASP A 107 2.45 -9.85 8.89
N ALA A 108 1.22 -9.35 8.74
CA ALA A 108 0.11 -10.01 8.05
C ALA A 108 -0.60 -9.03 7.09
N PRO A 109 -0.01 -8.70 5.94
CA PRO A 109 -0.49 -7.66 5.05
C PRO A 109 -1.93 -7.87 4.56
N LEU A 110 -2.79 -6.89 4.81
CA LEU A 110 -4.19 -6.87 4.37
C LEU A 110 -4.41 -5.90 3.22
N ILE A 111 -3.71 -4.75 3.23
CA ILE A 111 -3.88 -3.71 2.22
C ILE A 111 -2.54 -3.08 1.86
N SER A 112 -2.36 -2.78 0.58
CA SER A 112 -1.25 -1.99 0.05
C SER A 112 -1.81 -0.70 -0.56
N ILE A 113 -1.24 0.45 -0.17
CA ILE A 113 -1.71 1.78 -0.58
C ILE A 113 -0.55 2.54 -1.19
N ILE A 114 -0.83 3.34 -2.20
CA ILE A 114 0.07 4.37 -2.71
C ILE A 114 -0.67 5.70 -2.76
N VAL A 115 -0.06 6.72 -2.19
CA VAL A 115 -0.49 8.12 -2.31
C VAL A 115 0.50 8.83 -3.20
N VAL A 116 0.00 9.54 -4.19
CA VAL A 116 0.80 10.34 -5.13
C VAL A 116 0.18 11.72 -5.22
N ILE A 117 0.97 12.76 -4.98
CA ILE A 117 0.53 14.16 -5.04
C ILE A 117 1.44 14.88 -6.03
N ASP A 118 0.82 15.42 -7.07
CA ASP A 118 1.51 16.13 -8.13
C ASP A 118 1.53 17.64 -7.83
N GLU A 119 2.72 18.23 -7.84
CA GLU A 119 2.97 19.64 -7.57
C GLU A 119 2.23 20.17 -6.32
N PRO A 120 2.44 19.60 -5.11
CA PRO A 120 1.80 20.12 -3.92
C PRO A 120 2.19 21.57 -3.68
N PHE A 121 1.23 22.39 -3.22
CA PHE A 121 1.45 23.80 -2.95
C PHE A 121 2.57 24.01 -1.93
N GLY A 122 3.50 24.93 -2.19
CA GLY A 122 4.65 25.20 -1.32
C GLY A 122 5.78 24.17 -1.43
N ALA A 123 5.71 23.22 -2.39
CA ALA A 123 6.72 22.18 -2.64
C ALA A 123 7.15 21.40 -1.36
N PRO A 124 6.22 20.96 -0.50
CA PRO A 124 6.55 20.22 0.72
C PRO A 124 7.14 18.86 0.42
N LEU A 125 7.84 18.29 1.39
CA LEU A 125 8.39 16.94 1.30
C LEU A 125 7.30 15.87 1.39
N SER A 126 7.58 14.68 0.85
CA SER A 126 6.67 13.52 0.94
C SER A 126 6.29 13.18 2.38
N THR A 127 7.19 13.42 3.33
CA THR A 127 6.97 13.24 4.78
C THR A 127 5.88 14.14 5.33
N GLU A 128 5.70 15.33 4.74
CA GLU A 128 4.79 16.36 5.23
C GLU A 128 3.38 16.26 4.65
N VAL A 129 3.23 15.65 3.48
CA VAL A 129 1.93 15.57 2.80
C VAL A 129 1.52 14.15 2.42
N ALA A 130 2.37 13.39 1.74
CA ALA A 130 2.00 12.06 1.27
C ALA A 130 1.94 11.02 2.40
N ALA A 131 2.83 11.11 3.40
CA ALA A 131 2.83 10.19 4.53
C ALA A 131 1.64 10.40 5.47
N PRO A 132 1.25 11.63 5.88
CA PRO A 132 0.03 11.85 6.65
C PRO A 132 -1.24 11.45 5.91
N MET A 133 -1.33 11.72 4.60
CA MET A 133 -2.46 11.29 3.78
C MET A 133 -2.57 9.76 3.74
N PHE A 134 -1.43 9.07 3.61
CA PHE A 134 -1.40 7.61 3.71
C PHE A 134 -1.92 7.14 5.07
N GLN A 135 -1.46 7.74 6.17
CA GLN A 135 -1.88 7.41 7.54
C GLN A 135 -3.41 7.50 7.69
N GLU A 136 -3.99 8.60 7.23
CA GLU A 136 -5.44 8.83 7.31
C GLU A 136 -6.22 7.80 6.48
N ILE A 137 -5.85 7.60 5.21
CA ILE A 137 -6.51 6.64 4.31
C ILE A 137 -6.37 5.22 4.86
N ALA A 138 -5.17 4.84 5.30
CA ALA A 138 -4.90 3.51 5.82
C ALA A 138 -5.68 3.21 7.11
N GLY A 139 -5.73 4.18 8.03
CA GLY A 139 -6.50 4.07 9.27
C GLY A 139 -8.00 3.87 9.02
N GLN A 140 -8.58 4.67 8.11
CA GLN A 140 -9.99 4.51 7.73
C GLN A 140 -10.24 3.18 7.02
N ALA A 141 -9.37 2.76 6.09
CA ALA A 141 -9.51 1.51 5.37
C ALA A 141 -9.44 0.28 6.29
N ILE A 142 -8.47 0.23 7.20
CA ILE A 142 -8.33 -0.86 8.17
C ILE A 142 -9.54 -0.92 9.10
N SER A 143 -10.00 0.23 9.61
CA SER A 143 -11.20 0.30 10.46
C SER A 143 -12.44 -0.24 9.74
N TYR A 144 -12.65 0.17 8.50
CA TYR A 144 -13.75 -0.33 7.66
C TYR A 144 -13.63 -1.85 7.42
N MET A 145 -12.45 -2.34 7.08
CA MET A 145 -12.21 -3.76 6.82
C MET A 145 -12.42 -4.60 8.09
N SER A 146 -11.95 -4.13 9.24
CA SER A 146 -12.14 -4.79 10.53
C SER A 146 -13.62 -4.94 10.89
N GLN A 147 -14.42 -3.90 10.67
CA GLN A 147 -15.87 -3.95 10.91
C GLN A 147 -16.58 -4.89 9.93
N LYS A 148 -16.27 -4.79 8.64
CA LYS A 148 -16.97 -5.53 7.58
C LYS A 148 -16.65 -7.03 7.58
N TYR A 149 -15.39 -7.39 7.86
CA TYR A 149 -14.89 -8.77 7.76
C TYR A 149 -14.65 -9.42 9.11
N ASN A 150 -14.96 -8.72 10.22
CA ASN A 150 -14.78 -9.23 11.59
C ASN A 150 -13.32 -9.67 11.87
N LEU A 151 -12.36 -8.97 11.26
CA LEU A 151 -10.93 -9.34 11.25
C LEU A 151 -10.29 -9.37 12.65
N THR A 152 -10.88 -8.70 13.62
CA THR A 152 -10.42 -8.71 15.02
C THR A 152 -10.39 -10.11 15.63
N LYS A 153 -11.33 -10.99 15.29
CA LYS A 153 -11.34 -12.37 15.78
C LYS A 153 -10.32 -13.28 15.10
N GLU A 154 -10.06 -13.08 13.81
CA GLU A 154 -9.06 -13.87 13.07
C GLU A 154 -7.63 -13.46 13.42
N PHE A 155 -7.42 -12.17 13.73
CA PHE A 155 -6.11 -11.63 14.13
C PHE A 155 -5.68 -12.14 15.52
N GLU A 156 -6.57 -12.13 16.51
CA GLU A 156 -6.30 -12.68 17.84
C GLU A 156 -5.98 -14.19 17.79
N LEU A 157 -6.63 -14.93 16.89
CA LEU A 157 -6.37 -16.36 16.72
C LEU A 157 -5.06 -16.66 15.97
N ALA A 158 -4.55 -15.74 15.17
CA ALA A 158 -3.29 -15.90 14.44
C ALA A 158 -2.06 -15.51 15.26
N VAL A 159 -2.19 -14.61 16.24
CA VAL A 159 -1.11 -14.19 17.14
C VAL A 159 -0.85 -15.21 18.25
N HIS A 160 -1.81 -16.08 18.55
CA HIS A 160 -1.71 -17.11 19.59
C HIS A 160 -1.46 -18.54 19.05
N ARG A 161 -1.05 -18.67 17.78
CA ARG A 161 -0.53 -19.90 17.18
C ARG A 161 0.92 -19.75 16.74
#